data_ab2b8f77374c52dab6f8cc27303ccb2b
#
_entry.id   ab2b8f77374c52dab6f8cc27303ccb2b
#
_cell.length_a   1.000
_cell.length_b   1.000
_cell.length_c   1.000
_cell.angle_alpha   90.00
_cell.angle_beta   90.00
_cell.angle_gamma   90.00
#
_symmetry.space_group_name_H-M   'P 1'
#
loop_
_entity.id
_entity.type
_entity.pdbx_description
1 polymer ?
#
loop_
_entity_poly.entity_id
_entity_poly.type
_entity_poly.pdbx_seq_one_letter_code
_entity_poly.pdbx_strand_id
1 'polypeptide(L)'
;MVAVHDELDLDFGRVRLKFGGGDNGHNGLKSIRAALGTGDFHRVRFGIGRPPGRQAPADFVLTPFPAALRDDLALEVSRTADAVEMLILHGLESAQNTFNS
;
A
#
# COMPACT_ATOMS: atom_id res chain seq x y z
N MET A 1 4.23 -8.57 -12.21
CA MET A 1 4.78 -7.44 -11.44
C MET A 1 3.94 -7.18 -10.20
N VAL A 2 4.57 -6.85 -9.09
CA VAL A 2 3.91 -6.50 -7.83
C VAL A 2 4.39 -5.10 -7.43
N ALA A 3 3.46 -4.17 -7.23
CA ALA A 3 3.76 -2.84 -6.69
C ALA A 3 3.34 -2.80 -5.21
N VAL A 4 4.25 -2.38 -4.36
CA VAL A 4 3.95 -2.09 -2.95
C VAL A 4 3.90 -0.58 -2.81
N HIS A 5 2.78 -0.06 -2.32
CA HIS A 5 2.60 1.40 -2.25
C HIS A 5 1.80 1.83 -1.03
N ASP A 6 1.97 3.10 -0.66
CA ASP A 6 1.18 3.76 0.37
C ASP A 6 -0.25 4.01 -0.11
N GLU A 7 -1.19 4.02 0.84
CA GLU A 7 -2.60 4.24 0.56
C GLU A 7 -3.24 5.11 1.64
N LEU A 8 -3.73 6.28 1.23
CA LEU A 8 -4.38 7.24 2.14
C LEU A 8 -5.77 6.76 2.60
N ASP A 9 -6.45 5.96 1.80
CA ASP A 9 -7.81 5.51 2.07
C ASP A 9 -7.89 4.30 3.00
N LEU A 10 -6.74 3.76 3.40
CA LEU A 10 -6.64 2.70 4.40
C LEU A 10 -6.03 3.27 5.68
N ASP A 11 -6.59 2.90 6.82
CA ASP A 11 -6.04 3.27 8.11
C ASP A 11 -4.61 2.73 8.28
N PHE A 12 -3.79 3.43 9.07
CA PHE A 12 -2.45 2.96 9.38
C PHE A 12 -2.49 1.54 9.94
N GLY A 13 -1.64 0.69 9.39
CA GLY A 13 -1.55 -0.71 9.80
C GLY A 13 -2.44 -1.66 9.03
N ARG A 14 -3.25 -1.16 8.11
CA ARG A 14 -4.01 -2.01 7.20
C ARG A 14 -3.19 -2.36 5.98
N VAL A 15 -3.19 -3.64 5.63
CA VAL A 15 -2.56 -4.14 4.40
C VAL A 15 -3.64 -4.79 3.55
N ARG A 16 -3.79 -4.35 2.32
CA ARG A 16 -4.75 -4.92 1.39
C ARG A 16 -4.12 -5.18 0.03
N LEU A 17 -4.56 -6.25 -0.59
CA LEU A 17 -4.04 -6.68 -1.90
C LEU A 17 -5.15 -6.63 -2.93
N LYS A 18 -4.76 -6.23 -4.16
CA LYS A 18 -5.66 -6.32 -5.32
C LYS A 18 -4.85 -6.46 -6.61
N PHE A 19 -5.54 -6.86 -7.67
CA PHE A 19 -5.00 -6.86 -9.03
C PHE A 19 -5.70 -5.78 -9.85
N GLY A 20 -4.91 -4.99 -10.57
CA GLY A 20 -5.46 -3.99 -11.49
C GLY A 20 -6.07 -2.77 -10.78
N GLY A 21 -6.85 -2.03 -11.54
CA GLY A 21 -7.51 -0.81 -11.08
C GLY A 21 -6.78 0.45 -11.51
N GLY A 22 -7.34 1.61 -11.14
CA GLY A 22 -6.77 2.93 -11.41
C GLY A 22 -5.63 3.28 -10.47
N ASP A 23 -5.03 4.45 -10.69
CA ASP A 23 -3.98 4.97 -9.82
C ASP A 23 -4.52 5.69 -8.58
N ASN A 24 -5.81 6.03 -8.57
CA ASN A 24 -6.48 6.71 -7.48
C ASN A 24 -5.77 8.00 -7.02
N GLY A 25 -5.15 8.70 -7.95
CA GLY A 25 -4.38 9.92 -7.66
C GLY A 25 -2.97 9.67 -7.12
N HIS A 26 -2.54 8.43 -6.95
CA HIS A 26 -1.21 8.09 -6.46
C HIS A 26 -0.17 8.29 -7.57
N ASN A 27 0.77 9.21 -7.35
CA ASN A 27 1.75 9.59 -8.38
C ASN A 27 2.68 8.44 -8.77
N GLY A 28 3.09 7.62 -7.82
CA GLY A 28 3.90 6.43 -8.09
C GLY A 28 3.19 5.44 -8.97
N LEU A 29 1.90 5.18 -8.71
CA LEU A 29 1.09 4.30 -9.54
C LEU A 29 0.86 4.87 -10.94
N LYS A 30 0.68 6.18 -11.06
CA LYS A 30 0.59 6.85 -12.38
C LYS A 30 1.83 6.61 -13.21
N SER A 31 3.02 6.75 -12.60
CA SER A 31 4.31 6.53 -13.27
C SER A 31 4.47 5.09 -13.73
N ILE A 32 4.14 4.12 -12.88
CA ILE A 32 4.23 2.69 -13.22
C ILE A 32 3.28 2.37 -14.36
N ARG A 33 2.04 2.85 -14.27
CA ARG A 33 1.01 2.62 -15.26
C ARG A 33 1.39 3.21 -16.62
N ALA A 34 1.98 4.40 -16.63
CA ALA A 34 2.48 5.03 -17.86
C ALA A 34 3.62 4.23 -18.47
N ALA A 35 4.57 3.75 -17.65
CA ALA A 35 5.71 2.98 -18.13
C ALA A 35 5.31 1.61 -18.69
N LEU A 36 4.35 0.93 -18.05
CA LEU A 36 3.89 -0.40 -18.47
C LEU A 36 2.83 -0.35 -19.57
N GLY A 37 2.17 0.79 -19.77
CA GLY A 37 1.04 0.92 -20.68
C GLY A 37 -0.26 0.27 -20.19
N THR A 38 -0.30 -0.19 -18.95
CA THR A 38 -1.47 -0.85 -18.37
C THR A 38 -1.48 -0.69 -16.85
N GLY A 39 -2.68 -0.79 -16.25
CA GLY A 39 -2.86 -0.90 -14.81
C GLY A 39 -2.98 -2.34 -14.31
N ASP A 40 -2.82 -3.34 -15.19
CA ASP A 40 -3.02 -4.75 -14.88
C ASP A 40 -1.78 -5.36 -14.21
N PHE A 41 -1.56 -5.00 -12.96
CA PHE A 41 -0.52 -5.58 -12.12
C PHE A 41 -1.02 -5.74 -10.69
N HIS A 42 -0.37 -6.63 -9.93
CA HIS A 42 -0.71 -6.86 -8.52
C HIS A 42 -0.26 -5.68 -7.66
N ARG A 43 -1.06 -5.35 -6.66
CA ARG A 43 -0.78 -4.25 -5.73
C ARG A 43 -0.91 -4.71 -4.29
N VAL A 44 0.10 -4.38 -3.50
CA VAL A 44 0.06 -4.52 -2.04
C VAL A 44 -0.06 -3.10 -1.48
N ARG A 45 -1.19 -2.80 -0.87
CA ARG A 45 -1.55 -1.46 -0.40
C ARG A 45 -1.27 -1.36 1.09
N PHE A 46 -0.38 -0.46 1.46
CA PHE A 46 -0.03 -0.19 2.85
C PHE A 46 -0.76 1.05 3.32
N GLY A 47 -1.64 0.91 4.29
CA GLY A 47 -2.42 2.03 4.82
C GLY A 47 -1.58 3.00 5.64
N ILE A 48 -1.65 4.27 5.29
CA ILE A 48 -1.03 5.35 6.06
C ILE A 48 -2.05 6.32 6.64
N GLY A 49 -3.32 6.16 6.27
CA GLY A 49 -4.39 7.04 6.69
C GLY A 49 -4.37 8.38 5.99
N ARG A 50 -5.43 9.14 6.17
CA ARG A 50 -5.50 10.50 5.63
C ARG A 50 -4.89 11.49 6.60
N PRO A 51 -4.31 12.60 6.10
CA PRO A 51 -3.74 13.62 6.98
C PRO A 51 -4.82 14.25 7.85
N PRO A 52 -4.51 14.55 9.12
CA PRO A 52 -5.44 15.27 9.98
C PRO A 52 -5.55 16.75 9.55
N GLY A 53 -6.73 17.32 9.76
CA GLY A 53 -6.95 18.73 9.52
C GLY A 53 -6.82 19.13 8.05
N ARG A 54 -6.02 20.19 7.79
CA ARG A 54 -5.90 20.80 6.47
C ARG A 54 -4.62 20.46 5.72
N GLN A 55 -3.82 19.53 6.23
CA GLN A 55 -2.59 19.14 5.55
C GLN A 55 -2.90 18.53 4.20
N ALA A 56 -2.21 18.99 3.15
CA ALA A 56 -2.37 18.40 1.82
C ALA A 56 -1.86 16.96 1.79
N PRO A 57 -2.53 16.03 1.09
CA PRO A 57 -2.09 14.64 1.01
C PRO A 57 -0.62 14.48 0.56
N ALA A 58 -0.17 15.28 -0.40
CA ALA A 58 1.23 15.23 -0.86
C ALA A 58 2.22 15.58 0.24
N ASP A 59 1.90 16.58 1.06
CA ASP A 59 2.75 16.97 2.20
C ASP A 59 2.73 15.90 3.28
N PHE A 60 1.58 15.28 3.52
CA PHE A 60 1.44 14.22 4.51
C PHE A 60 2.30 13.01 4.16
N VAL A 61 2.29 12.54 2.92
CA VAL A 61 3.07 11.36 2.51
C VAL A 61 4.57 11.61 2.56
N LEU A 62 5.01 12.86 2.53
CA LEU A 62 6.42 13.25 2.68
C LEU A 62 6.82 13.51 4.13
N THR A 63 5.86 13.52 5.06
CA THR A 63 6.13 13.73 6.48
C THR A 63 6.67 12.44 7.11
N PRO A 64 7.79 12.49 7.86
CA PRO A 64 8.29 11.32 8.59
C PRO A 64 7.25 10.80 9.60
N PHE A 65 7.24 9.49 9.81
CA PHE A 65 6.42 8.89 10.87
C PHE A 65 6.87 9.39 12.24
N PRO A 66 5.93 9.69 13.15
CA PRO A 66 6.27 10.02 14.54
C PRO A 66 7.08 8.91 15.18
N ALA A 67 8.03 9.27 16.06
CA ALA A 67 8.87 8.31 16.76
C ALA A 67 8.06 7.29 17.57
N ALA A 68 6.90 7.70 18.11
CA ALA A 68 6.01 6.83 18.87
C ALA A 68 5.42 5.67 18.04
N LEU A 69 5.42 5.77 16.70
CA LEU A 69 4.90 4.74 15.81
C LEU A 69 5.98 3.81 15.26
N ARG A 70 7.25 3.95 15.68
CA ARG A 70 8.35 3.14 15.09
C ARG A 70 8.18 1.66 15.26
N ASP A 71 7.75 1.19 16.45
CA ASP A 71 7.55 -0.23 16.70
C ASP A 71 6.37 -0.76 15.91
N ASP A 72 5.27 0.00 15.87
CA ASP A 72 4.10 -0.34 15.06
C ASP A 72 4.43 -0.37 13.57
N LEU A 73 5.22 0.60 13.11
CA LEU A 73 5.68 0.65 11.72
C LEU A 73 6.53 -0.57 11.36
N ALA A 74 7.46 -0.96 12.23
CA ALA A 74 8.30 -2.13 12.01
C ALA A 74 7.46 -3.40 11.87
N LEU A 75 6.43 -3.56 12.70
CA LEU A 75 5.49 -4.68 12.63
C LEU A 75 4.72 -4.66 11.30
N GLU A 76 4.22 -3.51 10.89
CA GLU A 76 3.45 -3.38 9.65
C GLU A 76 4.30 -3.56 8.39
N VAL A 77 5.55 -3.15 8.42
CA VAL A 77 6.51 -3.44 7.33
C VAL A 77 6.72 -4.95 7.22
N SER A 78 6.89 -5.64 8.35
CA SER A 78 7.01 -7.10 8.38
C SER A 78 5.76 -7.79 7.83
N ARG A 79 4.56 -7.34 8.22
CA ARG A 79 3.30 -7.86 7.69
C ARG A 79 3.16 -7.63 6.18
N THR A 80 3.58 -6.47 5.71
CA THR A 80 3.56 -6.15 4.28
C THR A 80 4.49 -7.08 3.51
N ALA A 81 5.67 -7.35 4.02
CA ALA A 81 6.60 -8.30 3.42
C ALA A 81 6.02 -9.72 3.38
N ASP A 82 5.35 -10.15 4.46
CA ASP A 82 4.65 -11.44 4.51
C ASP A 82 3.53 -11.51 3.47
N ALA A 83 2.80 -10.42 3.25
CA ALA A 83 1.74 -10.34 2.24
C ALA A 83 2.30 -10.50 0.83
N VAL A 84 3.42 -9.86 0.53
CA VAL A 84 4.11 -10.00 -0.76
C VAL A 84 4.55 -11.45 -0.96
N GLU A 85 5.16 -12.05 0.05
CA GLU A 85 5.61 -13.44 0.00
C GLU A 85 4.44 -14.39 -0.25
N MET A 86 3.34 -14.23 0.46
CA MET A 86 2.15 -15.05 0.28
C MET A 86 1.55 -14.88 -1.12
N LEU A 87 1.52 -13.65 -1.64
CA LEU A 87 1.05 -13.38 -3.00
C LEU A 87 1.89 -14.13 -4.03
N ILE A 88 3.20 -14.13 -3.88
CA ILE A 88 4.12 -14.79 -4.82
C ILE A 88 4.01 -16.31 -4.72
N LEU A 89 3.95 -16.86 -3.51
CA LEU A 89 3.98 -18.30 -3.26
C LEU A 89 2.62 -18.98 -3.38
N HIS A 90 1.53 -18.28 -3.02
CA HIS A 90 0.21 -18.89 -2.88
C HIS A 90 -0.88 -18.21 -3.70
N GLY A 91 -0.58 -17.10 -4.36
CA GLY A 91 -1.52 -16.38 -5.22
C GLY A 91 -2.39 -15.36 -4.51
N LEU A 92 -3.12 -14.58 -5.32
CA LEU A 92 -3.88 -13.42 -4.86
C LEU A 92 -5.02 -13.80 -3.91
N GLU A 93 -5.79 -14.83 -4.23
CA GLU A 93 -6.95 -15.22 -3.42
C GLU A 93 -6.53 -15.59 -1.99
N SER A 94 -5.50 -16.42 -1.84
CA SER A 94 -4.97 -16.80 -0.52
C SER A 94 -4.46 -15.60 0.25
N ALA A 95 -3.73 -14.70 -0.43
CA ALA A 95 -3.21 -13.49 0.20
C ALA A 95 -4.34 -12.55 0.63
N GLN A 96 -5.36 -12.36 -0.20
CA GLN A 96 -6.53 -11.56 0.15
C GLN A 96 -7.29 -12.13 1.35
N ASN A 97 -7.48 -13.44 1.39
CA ASN A 97 -8.16 -14.11 2.50
C ASN A 97 -7.43 -13.91 3.83
N THR A 98 -6.10 -13.82 3.79
CA THR A 98 -5.29 -13.63 4.99
C THR A 98 -5.19 -12.16 5.42
N PHE A 99 -5.01 -11.24 4.46
CA PHE A 99 -4.66 -9.84 4.76
C PHE A 99 -5.78 -8.82 4.55
N ASN A 100 -6.77 -9.09 3.70
CA ASN A 100 -7.87 -8.16 3.41
C ASN A 100 -9.01 -8.20 4.42
N SER A 101 -8.80 -8.80 5.53
CA SER A 101 -9.85 -8.93 6.55
C SER A 101 -10.21 -7.61 7.26
#